data_71a30825a3cdec5b30764afec6d60e61
#
_entry.id   71a30825a3cdec5b30764afec6d60e61
#
_cell.length_a   1.000
_cell.length_b   1.000
_cell.length_c   1.000
_cell.angle_alpha   90.00
_cell.angle_beta   90.00
_cell.angle_gamma   90.00
#
_symmetry.space_group_name_H-M   'P 1'
#
loop_
_entity.id
_entity.type
_entity.pdbx_description
1 polymer ?
#
loop_
_entity_poly.entity_id
_entity_poly.type
_entity_poly.pdbx_seq_one_letter_code
_entity_poly.pdbx_strand_id
1 'polypeptide(L)'
;MKKLLVAAIISLSSITNVALAEIKVGIILGFTGPIESLTPAMRDGARLAFLEASNSGNLLDGETLTIMEADSTCVDSAAATAAAEQMVADGVAAIMGADCSGVTGAINAN
;
A
#
# COMPACT_ATOMS: atom_id res chain seq x y z
N MET A 1 -8.63 -15.59 67.29
CA MET A 1 -8.00 -14.56 66.42
C MET A 1 -8.08 -15.09 64.98
N LYS A 2 -9.07 -14.68 64.22
CA LYS A 2 -9.27 -15.10 62.82
C LYS A 2 -8.62 -14.07 61.92
N LYS A 3 -7.53 -14.43 61.21
CA LYS A 3 -6.90 -13.60 60.22
C LYS A 3 -7.65 -13.79 58.88
N LEU A 4 -8.40 -12.75 58.45
CA LEU A 4 -8.97 -12.68 57.13
C LEU A 4 -7.88 -12.31 56.13
N LEU A 5 -7.53 -13.23 55.25
CA LEU A 5 -6.74 -12.97 54.08
C LEU A 5 -7.68 -12.46 52.96
N VAL A 6 -7.63 -11.17 52.67
CA VAL A 6 -8.28 -10.58 51.50
C VAL A 6 -7.36 -10.76 50.30
N ALA A 7 -7.69 -11.70 49.43
CA ALA A 7 -7.01 -11.86 48.17
C ALA A 7 -7.56 -10.83 47.15
N ALA A 8 -6.78 -9.80 46.87
CA ALA A 8 -7.09 -8.85 45.81
C ALA A 8 -6.79 -9.49 44.46
N ILE A 9 -7.86 -9.83 43.73
CA ILE A 9 -7.79 -10.29 42.32
C ILE A 9 -7.60 -9.05 41.48
N ILE A 10 -6.38 -8.78 41.04
CA ILE A 10 -6.08 -7.77 40.03
C ILE A 10 -6.43 -8.37 38.66
N SER A 11 -7.59 -8.01 38.16
CA SER A 11 -8.01 -8.34 36.77
C SER A 11 -7.16 -7.51 35.82
N LEU A 12 -6.14 -8.13 35.23
CA LEU A 12 -5.33 -7.51 34.18
C LEU A 12 -6.16 -7.49 32.90
N SER A 13 -6.87 -6.39 32.66
CA SER A 13 -7.60 -6.15 31.41
C SER A 13 -6.57 -5.97 30.30
N SER A 14 -6.30 -7.03 29.55
CA SER A 14 -5.52 -6.97 28.31
C SER A 14 -6.30 -6.14 27.30
N ILE A 15 -5.92 -4.87 27.14
CA ILE A 15 -6.40 -4.03 26.05
C ILE A 15 -5.73 -4.58 24.79
N THR A 16 -6.43 -5.45 24.06
CA THR A 16 -6.02 -5.84 22.72
C THR A 16 -6.23 -4.63 21.82
N ASN A 17 -5.16 -3.90 21.52
CA ASN A 17 -5.15 -2.97 20.42
C ASN A 17 -5.35 -3.82 19.15
N VAL A 18 -6.54 -3.78 18.58
CA VAL A 18 -6.78 -4.24 17.21
C VAL A 18 -6.06 -3.22 16.34
N ALA A 19 -4.82 -3.50 15.97
CA ALA A 19 -4.16 -2.76 14.91
C ALA A 19 -4.97 -3.01 13.64
N LEU A 20 -5.62 -1.98 13.10
CA LEU A 20 -6.22 -2.03 11.78
C LEU A 20 -5.07 -2.35 10.81
N ALA A 21 -5.22 -3.40 10.03
CA ALA A 21 -4.19 -3.79 9.08
C ALA A 21 -4.11 -2.70 7.99
N GLU A 22 -2.91 -2.21 7.76
CA GLU A 22 -2.63 -1.25 6.72
C GLU A 22 -2.44 -1.98 5.41
N ILE A 23 -3.27 -1.67 4.40
CA ILE A 23 -3.16 -2.25 3.06
C ILE A 23 -2.26 -1.36 2.22
N LYS A 24 -1.15 -1.90 1.74
CA LYS A 24 -0.25 -1.19 0.83
C LYS A 24 -0.72 -1.35 -0.61
N VAL A 25 -0.77 -0.23 -1.35
CA VAL A 25 -1.06 -0.19 -2.79
C VAL A 25 0.05 0.55 -3.52
N GLY A 26 0.39 0.09 -4.71
CA GLY A 26 1.46 0.65 -5.52
C GLY A 26 0.95 1.50 -6.68
N ILE A 27 1.69 2.53 -7.05
CA ILE A 27 1.56 3.28 -8.28
C ILE A 27 2.91 3.21 -9.01
N ILE A 28 2.95 2.56 -10.18
CA ILE A 28 4.13 2.53 -11.05
C ILE A 28 3.78 3.27 -12.34
N LEU A 29 4.44 4.38 -12.61
CA LEU A 29 4.25 5.19 -13.81
C LEU A 29 5.61 5.67 -14.33
N GLY A 30 5.67 6.10 -15.59
CA GLY A 30 6.88 6.68 -16.18
C GLY A 30 7.10 8.11 -15.71
N PHE A 31 7.53 8.30 -14.46
CA PHE A 31 7.82 9.62 -13.90
C PHE A 31 9.04 10.28 -14.53
N THR A 32 9.89 9.50 -15.17
CA THR A 32 10.95 9.96 -16.08
C THR A 32 10.73 9.37 -17.47
N GLY A 33 11.36 9.97 -18.49
CA GLY A 33 11.27 9.48 -19.86
C GLY A 33 10.21 10.18 -20.72
N PRO A 34 9.72 9.52 -21.80
CA PRO A 34 8.99 10.21 -22.88
C PRO A 34 7.60 10.74 -22.47
N ILE A 35 7.02 10.25 -21.37
CA ILE A 35 5.68 10.65 -20.92
C ILE A 35 5.68 11.36 -19.56
N GLU A 36 6.85 11.77 -19.07
CA GLU A 36 7.00 12.39 -17.74
C GLU A 36 6.08 13.60 -17.50
N SER A 37 5.68 14.30 -18.56
CA SER A 37 4.77 15.46 -18.45
C SER A 37 3.32 15.07 -18.16
N LEU A 38 2.92 13.82 -18.40
CA LEU A 38 1.56 13.32 -18.22
C LEU A 38 1.37 12.62 -16.86
N THR A 39 2.40 11.98 -16.38
CA THR A 39 2.34 11.07 -15.23
C THR A 39 2.02 11.73 -13.89
N PRO A 40 2.41 13.02 -13.62
CA PRO A 40 1.99 13.68 -12.38
C PRO A 40 0.47 13.77 -12.22
N ALA A 41 -0.26 14.12 -13.29
CA ALA A 41 -1.73 14.19 -13.23
C ALA A 41 -2.36 12.79 -13.08
N MET A 42 -1.79 11.76 -13.73
CA MET A 42 -2.23 10.37 -13.57
C MET A 42 -2.03 9.88 -12.14
N ARG A 43 -0.85 10.13 -11.55
CA ARG A 43 -0.56 9.83 -10.15
C ARG A 43 -1.55 10.52 -9.21
N ASP A 44 -1.78 11.81 -9.40
CA ASP A 44 -2.66 12.59 -8.52
C ASP A 44 -4.10 12.08 -8.57
N GLY A 45 -4.59 11.68 -9.76
CA GLY A 45 -5.89 11.02 -9.90
C GLY A 45 -5.97 9.67 -9.18
N ALA A 46 -4.94 8.85 -9.32
CA ALA A 46 -4.86 7.56 -8.60
C ALA A 46 -4.79 7.76 -7.08
N ARG A 47 -3.97 8.70 -6.62
CA ARG A 47 -3.88 9.03 -5.18
C ARG A 47 -5.21 9.50 -4.63
N LEU A 48 -5.93 10.36 -5.36
CA LEU A 48 -7.25 10.82 -4.95
C LEU A 48 -8.20 9.65 -4.76
N ALA A 49 -8.28 8.73 -5.72
CA ALA A 49 -9.15 7.56 -5.65
C ALA A 49 -8.80 6.64 -4.45
N PHE A 50 -7.51 6.39 -4.22
CA PHE A 50 -7.07 5.60 -3.07
C PHE A 50 -7.36 6.30 -1.73
N LEU A 51 -7.19 7.61 -1.65
CA LEU A 51 -7.50 8.39 -0.44
C LEU A 51 -9.02 8.42 -0.17
N GLU A 52 -9.84 8.58 -1.20
CA GLU A 52 -11.31 8.53 -1.05
C GLU A 52 -11.75 7.15 -0.56
N ALA A 53 -11.22 6.06 -1.12
CA ALA A 53 -11.50 4.71 -0.66
C ALA A 53 -11.08 4.51 0.80
N SER A 54 -9.86 4.93 1.15
CA SER A 54 -9.31 4.85 2.51
C SER A 54 -10.15 5.64 3.52
N ASN A 55 -10.58 6.85 3.16
CA ASN A 55 -11.33 7.74 4.04
C ASN A 55 -12.83 7.41 4.11
N SER A 56 -13.33 6.57 3.22
CA SER A 56 -14.75 6.20 3.19
C SER A 56 -15.21 5.43 4.42
N GLY A 57 -14.29 4.75 5.11
CA GLY A 57 -14.61 3.82 6.19
C GLY A 57 -15.27 2.52 5.75
N ASN A 58 -15.48 2.33 4.42
CA ASN A 58 -16.16 1.16 3.86
C ASN A 58 -15.20 0.14 3.22
N LEU A 59 -13.92 0.45 3.19
CA LEU A 59 -12.90 -0.45 2.64
C LEU A 59 -12.61 -1.55 3.68
N LEU A 60 -12.91 -2.80 3.33
CA LEU A 60 -12.54 -4.00 4.11
C LEU A 60 -12.65 -3.80 5.65
N ASP A 61 -13.86 -3.49 6.11
CA ASP A 61 -14.15 -3.25 7.55
C ASP A 61 -13.46 -2.01 8.16
N GLY A 62 -13.14 -1.02 7.32
CA GLY A 62 -12.58 0.26 7.75
C GLY A 62 -11.05 0.31 7.70
N GLU A 63 -10.40 -0.60 6.99
CA GLU A 63 -8.96 -0.55 6.76
C GLU A 63 -8.55 0.67 5.93
N THR A 64 -7.31 1.11 6.10
CA THR A 64 -6.74 2.25 5.37
C THR A 64 -5.71 1.81 4.35
N LEU A 65 -5.50 2.65 3.31
CA LEU A 65 -4.51 2.40 2.27
C LEU A 65 -3.26 3.26 2.50
N THR A 66 -2.10 2.62 2.36
CA THR A 66 -0.81 3.30 2.21
C THR A 66 -0.33 3.19 0.77
N ILE A 67 0.04 4.32 0.18
CA ILE A 67 0.42 4.42 -1.23
C ILE A 67 1.94 4.40 -1.35
N MET A 68 2.46 3.48 -2.16
CA MET A 68 3.85 3.43 -2.58
C MET A 68 3.96 3.83 -4.04
N GLU A 69 5.03 4.52 -4.41
CA GLU A 69 5.24 5.00 -5.79
C GLU A 69 6.60 4.55 -6.31
N ALA A 70 6.67 4.21 -7.59
CA ALA A 70 7.92 3.89 -8.29
C ALA A 70 7.87 4.32 -9.75
N ASP A 71 9.06 4.56 -10.32
CA ASP A 71 9.23 4.98 -11.71
C ASP A 71 9.46 3.78 -12.62
N SER A 72 8.63 3.63 -13.65
CA SER A 72 8.82 2.63 -14.70
C SER A 72 9.72 3.12 -15.83
N THR A 73 10.05 4.40 -15.86
CA THR A 73 10.74 5.10 -16.95
C THR A 73 10.03 5.04 -18.30
N CYS A 74 8.99 4.24 -18.46
CA CYS A 74 8.29 3.93 -19.71
C CYS A 74 9.10 3.10 -20.73
N VAL A 75 10.42 3.12 -20.69
CA VAL A 75 11.30 2.53 -21.72
C VAL A 75 12.27 1.46 -21.21
N ASP A 76 12.56 1.44 -19.91
CA ASP A 76 13.48 0.48 -19.29
C ASP A 76 12.69 -0.65 -18.59
N SER A 77 12.55 -1.78 -19.30
CA SER A 77 11.85 -2.95 -18.77
C SER A 77 12.50 -3.54 -17.53
N ALA A 78 13.85 -3.46 -17.41
CA ALA A 78 14.54 -4.00 -16.25
C ALA A 78 14.28 -3.14 -15.00
N ALA A 79 14.32 -1.81 -15.15
CA ALA A 79 14.00 -0.89 -14.06
C ALA A 79 12.53 -1.04 -13.60
N ALA A 80 11.60 -1.15 -14.55
CA ALA A 80 10.19 -1.32 -14.25
C ALA A 80 9.90 -2.64 -13.53
N THR A 81 10.52 -3.74 -13.97
CA THR A 81 10.40 -5.05 -13.32
C THR A 81 10.97 -5.02 -11.91
N ALA A 82 12.17 -4.48 -11.71
CA ALA A 82 12.77 -4.35 -10.39
C ALA A 82 11.91 -3.51 -9.42
N ALA A 83 11.28 -2.44 -9.93
CA ALA A 83 10.35 -1.63 -9.14
C ALA A 83 9.11 -2.42 -8.69
N ALA A 84 8.53 -3.22 -9.58
CA ALA A 84 7.39 -4.08 -9.25
C ALA A 84 7.77 -5.19 -8.25
N GLU A 85 8.89 -5.86 -8.46
CA GLU A 85 9.42 -6.88 -7.54
C GLU A 85 9.66 -6.31 -6.14
N GLN A 86 10.22 -5.11 -6.04
CA GLN A 86 10.42 -4.44 -4.75
C GLN A 86 9.07 -4.16 -4.06
N MET A 87 8.06 -3.68 -4.78
CA MET A 87 6.72 -3.47 -4.22
C MET A 87 6.08 -4.77 -3.72
N VAL A 88 6.25 -5.86 -4.47
CA VAL A 88 5.78 -7.20 -4.04
C VAL A 88 6.51 -7.63 -2.76
N ALA A 89 7.82 -7.46 -2.70
CA ALA A 89 8.62 -7.77 -1.52
C ALA A 89 8.21 -6.94 -0.29
N ASP A 90 7.79 -5.68 -0.50
CA ASP A 90 7.29 -4.79 0.54
C ASP A 90 5.85 -5.09 0.95
N GLY A 91 5.20 -6.08 0.34
CA GLY A 91 3.86 -6.53 0.69
C GLY A 91 2.73 -5.68 0.10
N VAL A 92 2.95 -5.06 -1.07
CA VAL A 92 1.89 -4.35 -1.80
C VAL A 92 0.84 -5.33 -2.30
N ALA A 93 -0.43 -5.06 -2.00
CA ALA A 93 -1.56 -5.92 -2.36
C ALA A 93 -2.01 -5.77 -3.82
N ALA A 94 -1.81 -4.57 -4.39
CA ALA A 94 -2.17 -4.26 -5.79
C ALA A 94 -1.30 -3.12 -6.31
N ILE A 95 -1.03 -3.15 -7.62
CA ILE A 95 -0.26 -2.11 -8.32
C ILE A 95 -1.11 -1.52 -9.44
N MET A 96 -1.24 -0.20 -9.47
CA MET A 96 -1.78 0.55 -10.59
C MET A 96 -0.64 1.03 -11.49
N GLY A 97 -0.66 0.67 -12.75
CA GLY A 97 0.38 0.98 -13.74
C GLY A 97 0.74 -0.27 -14.56
N ALA A 98 1.82 -0.36 -15.26
CA ALA A 98 2.64 0.75 -15.67
C ALA A 98 1.99 1.34 -16.95
N ASP A 99 2.18 2.55 -17.23
CA ASP A 99 1.46 3.31 -18.28
C ASP A 99 1.91 3.03 -19.73
N CYS A 100 3.08 2.39 -19.91
CA CYS A 100 3.62 2.05 -21.21
C CYS A 100 3.60 0.53 -21.44
N SER A 101 3.11 0.10 -22.62
CA SER A 101 2.86 -1.32 -22.94
C SER A 101 4.08 -2.22 -22.81
N GLY A 102 5.27 -1.73 -23.21
CA GLY A 102 6.51 -2.51 -23.15
C GLY A 102 6.92 -2.85 -21.70
N VAL A 103 6.92 -1.87 -20.83
CA VAL A 103 7.26 -2.07 -19.41
C VAL A 103 6.16 -2.81 -18.66
N THR A 104 4.88 -2.57 -18.98
CA THR A 104 3.76 -3.34 -18.43
C THR A 104 3.87 -4.82 -18.80
N GLY A 105 4.20 -5.11 -20.06
CA GLY A 105 4.42 -6.48 -20.52
C GLY A 105 5.58 -7.18 -19.80
N ALA A 106 6.67 -6.46 -19.53
CA ALA A 106 7.80 -6.98 -18.79
C ALA A 106 7.46 -7.31 -17.33
N ILE A 107 6.72 -6.44 -16.65
CA ILE A 107 6.27 -6.67 -15.28
C ILE A 107 5.34 -7.89 -15.21
N ASN A 108 4.40 -8.02 -16.14
CA ASN A 108 3.43 -9.13 -16.15
C ASN A 108 4.04 -10.50 -16.53
N ALA A 109 5.25 -10.51 -17.11
CA ALA A 109 5.93 -11.74 -17.50
C ALA A 109 6.72 -12.39 -16.36
N ASN A 110 6.85 -11.72 -15.22
CA ASN A 110 7.48 -12.18 -13.99
C ASN A 110 6.43 -12.58 -12.95
#